data_9efd4b96d831368ca81f5314de3cf8fa
#
_entry.id   9efd4b96d831368ca81f5314de3cf8fa
#
_cell.length_a   1.000
_cell.length_b   1.000
_cell.length_c   1.000
_cell.angle_alpha   90.00
_cell.angle_beta   90.00
_cell.angle_gamma   90.00
#
_symmetry.space_group_name_H-M   'P 1'
#
loop_
_entity.id
_entity.type
_entity.pdbx_description
1 polymer ?
#
loop_
_entity_poly.entity_id
_entity_poly.type
_entity_poly.pdbx_seq_one_letter_code
_entity_poly.pdbx_strand_id
1 'polypeptide(L)'
;KGEIMKAYWISLYLKIDNQENLKKYAETVTPVIRGFGGVPLVRGGNHKTFDGDDFIRTVVWEFPSYDQALKCHESKEYLAGWNLAKETTTRHMQIIEGFSTE
;
A
#
# COMPACT_ATOMS: atom_id res chain seq x y z
N LYS A 1 23.26 -14.29 3.52
CA LYS A 1 23.83 -14.21 2.22
C LYS A 1 22.90 -14.83 1.17
N GLY A 2 22.63 -14.13 0.09
CA GLY A 2 21.69 -14.60 -0.92
C GLY A 2 20.25 -14.59 -0.47
N GLU A 3 20.01 -14.16 0.74
CA GLU A 3 18.66 -14.11 1.28
C GLU A 3 17.94 -12.89 0.77
N ILE A 4 16.68 -13.08 0.33
CA ILE A 4 15.86 -11.99 -0.15
C ILE A 4 14.99 -11.50 0.99
N MET A 5 15.14 -10.22 1.31
CA MET A 5 14.34 -9.61 2.36
C MET A 5 12.94 -9.32 1.85
N LYS A 6 11.96 -9.50 2.71
CA LYS A 6 10.61 -9.06 2.41
C LYS A 6 10.57 -7.55 2.33
N ALA A 7 9.53 -7.02 1.73
CA ALA A 7 9.36 -5.59 1.61
C ALA A 7 7.95 -5.21 2.01
N TYR A 8 7.75 -3.95 2.32
CA TYR A 8 6.47 -3.45 2.82
C TYR A 8 6.03 -2.23 2.04
N TRP A 9 4.78 -2.24 1.70
CA TRP A 9 4.12 -1.16 0.97
C TRP A 9 3.21 -0.51 2.00
N ILE A 10 3.53 0.72 2.37
CA ILE A 10 2.87 1.42 3.48
C ILE A 10 2.14 2.63 2.93
N SER A 11 0.84 2.69 3.14
CA SER A 11 0.01 3.82 2.73
C SER A 11 -0.58 4.46 3.97
N LEU A 12 -0.34 5.77 4.10
CA LEU A 12 -0.83 6.56 5.23
C LEU A 12 -1.74 7.64 4.65
N TYR A 13 -3.03 7.52 4.91
CA TYR A 13 -4.03 8.38 4.30
C TYR A 13 -4.29 9.61 5.13
N LEU A 14 -4.12 10.79 4.52
CA LEU A 14 -4.37 12.08 5.16
C LEU A 14 -5.79 12.54 4.90
N LYS A 15 -6.31 12.29 3.69
CA LYS A 15 -7.59 12.83 3.28
C LYS A 15 -8.20 11.93 2.22
N ILE A 16 -9.48 11.66 2.38
CA ILE A 16 -10.25 10.86 1.42
C ILE A 16 -11.49 11.66 1.10
N ASP A 17 -11.49 12.34 -0.05
CA ASP A 17 -12.58 13.21 -0.44
C ASP A 17 -13.75 12.44 -1.04
N ASN A 18 -13.49 11.23 -1.53
CA ASN A 18 -14.53 10.42 -2.16
C ASN A 18 -14.33 8.96 -1.78
N GLN A 19 -15.14 8.49 -0.83
CA GLN A 19 -15.04 7.11 -0.34
C GLN A 19 -15.38 6.10 -1.42
N GLU A 20 -16.28 6.43 -2.32
CA GLU A 20 -16.67 5.52 -3.39
C GLU A 20 -15.53 5.27 -4.36
N ASN A 21 -14.79 6.34 -4.69
CA ASN A 21 -13.63 6.20 -5.57
C ASN A 21 -12.55 5.33 -4.93
N LEU A 22 -12.34 5.51 -3.62
CA LEU A 22 -11.36 4.71 -2.90
C LEU A 22 -11.77 3.24 -2.85
N LYS A 23 -13.06 2.99 -2.68
CA LYS A 23 -13.59 1.63 -2.68
C LYS A 23 -13.36 0.94 -4.03
N LYS A 24 -13.64 1.66 -5.13
CA LYS A 24 -13.41 1.13 -6.47
C LYS A 24 -11.94 0.83 -6.69
N TYR A 25 -11.06 1.74 -6.25
CA TYR A 25 -9.63 1.53 -6.31
C TYR A 25 -9.25 0.24 -5.58
N ALA A 26 -9.69 0.11 -4.34
CA ALA A 26 -9.34 -1.05 -3.52
C ALA A 26 -9.80 -2.36 -4.17
N GLU A 27 -11.02 -2.38 -4.68
CA GLU A 27 -11.57 -3.56 -5.34
C GLU A 27 -10.78 -3.92 -6.61
N THR A 28 -10.32 -2.90 -7.33
CA THR A 28 -9.59 -3.09 -8.58
C THR A 28 -8.17 -3.57 -8.33
N VAL A 29 -7.47 -2.96 -7.37
CA VAL A 29 -6.05 -3.25 -7.19
C VAL A 29 -5.76 -4.42 -6.27
N THR A 30 -6.68 -4.81 -5.41
CA THR A 30 -6.44 -5.92 -4.49
C THR A 30 -6.01 -7.20 -5.21
N PRO A 31 -6.73 -7.65 -6.26
CA PRO A 31 -6.25 -8.84 -6.98
C PRO A 31 -4.92 -8.62 -7.68
N VAL A 32 -4.64 -7.39 -8.14
CA VAL A 32 -3.36 -7.08 -8.77
C VAL A 32 -2.23 -7.22 -7.75
N ILE A 33 -2.39 -6.61 -6.58
CA ILE A 33 -1.37 -6.65 -5.53
C ILE A 33 -1.12 -8.08 -5.08
N ARG A 34 -2.19 -8.85 -4.89
CA ARG A 34 -2.05 -10.25 -4.51
C ARG A 34 -1.37 -11.07 -5.61
N GLY A 35 -1.63 -10.74 -6.88
CA GLY A 35 -0.98 -11.41 -8.00
C GLY A 35 0.53 -11.22 -8.03
N PHE A 36 1.02 -10.10 -7.46
CA PHE A 36 2.45 -9.86 -7.31
C PHE A 36 3.01 -10.41 -6.00
N GLY A 37 2.21 -11.13 -5.25
CA GLY A 37 2.66 -11.75 -4.01
C GLY A 37 2.37 -10.94 -2.75
N GLY A 38 1.59 -9.86 -2.87
CA GLY A 38 1.26 -9.04 -1.73
C GLY A 38 0.31 -9.74 -0.76
N VAL A 39 0.59 -9.58 0.53
CA VAL A 39 -0.23 -10.10 1.61
C VAL A 39 -0.63 -8.92 2.49
N PRO A 40 -1.92 -8.68 2.72
CA PRO A 40 -2.33 -7.54 3.55
C PRO A 40 -2.06 -7.83 5.02
N LEU A 41 -1.35 -6.91 5.67
CA LEU A 41 -1.06 -7.02 7.10
C LEU A 41 -1.89 -6.05 7.92
N VAL A 42 -2.16 -4.85 7.37
CA VAL A 42 -2.95 -3.83 8.04
C VAL A 42 -3.89 -3.22 7.01
N ARG A 43 -5.16 -3.13 7.35
CA ARG A 43 -6.18 -2.54 6.47
C ARG A 43 -7.11 -1.70 7.32
N GLY A 44 -6.63 -0.53 7.75
CA GLY A 44 -7.37 0.29 8.69
C GLY A 44 -7.25 -0.31 10.07
N GLY A 45 -8.32 -0.23 10.85
CA GLY A 45 -8.31 -0.73 12.22
C GLY A 45 -8.10 0.38 13.21
N ASN A 46 -8.16 0.03 14.48
CA ASN A 46 -7.95 1.00 15.56
C ASN A 46 -6.55 1.56 15.48
N HIS A 47 -6.44 2.87 15.65
CA HIS A 47 -5.13 3.51 15.61
C HIS A 47 -5.11 4.71 16.53
N LYS A 48 -3.91 5.14 16.87
CA LYS A 48 -3.70 6.35 17.66
C LYS A 48 -2.39 6.97 17.18
N THR A 49 -2.45 8.22 16.77
CA THR A 49 -1.28 8.94 16.31
C THR A 49 -0.70 9.70 17.48
N PHE A 50 0.60 9.54 17.73
CA PHE A 50 1.28 10.23 18.84
C PHE A 50 2.01 11.47 18.38
N ASP A 51 2.58 11.42 17.18
CA ASP A 51 3.36 12.53 16.64
C ASP A 51 3.01 12.75 15.18
N GLY A 52 2.93 14.00 14.77
CA GLY A 52 2.72 14.38 13.38
C GLY A 52 1.26 14.40 12.99
N ASP A 53 1.02 14.33 11.70
CA ASP A 53 -0.33 14.39 11.14
C ASP A 53 -1.14 13.16 11.57
N ASP A 54 -2.41 13.39 11.81
CA ASP A 54 -3.31 12.29 12.18
C ASP A 54 -3.77 11.59 10.90
N PHE A 55 -3.11 10.48 10.59
CA PHE A 55 -3.49 9.70 9.42
C PHE A 55 -4.80 8.97 9.71
N ILE A 56 -5.78 9.17 8.85
CA ILE A 56 -7.12 8.63 9.08
C ILE A 56 -7.24 7.16 8.71
N ARG A 57 -6.25 6.63 7.99
CA ARG A 57 -6.24 5.22 7.62
C ARG A 57 -4.82 4.79 7.29
N THR A 58 -4.45 3.59 7.70
CA THR A 58 -3.15 2.99 7.40
C THR A 58 -3.38 1.64 6.74
N VAL A 59 -2.64 1.41 5.65
CA VAL A 59 -2.69 0.12 4.95
C VAL A 59 -1.26 -0.36 4.75
N VAL A 60 -0.99 -1.62 5.10
CA VAL A 60 0.33 -2.20 4.91
C VAL A 60 0.19 -3.53 4.19
N TRP A 61 0.93 -3.67 3.10
CA TRP A 61 1.05 -4.93 2.38
C TRP A 61 2.48 -5.44 2.52
N GLU A 62 2.62 -6.74 2.70
CA GLU A 62 3.93 -7.39 2.69
C GLU A 62 4.14 -8.06 1.35
N PHE A 63 5.34 -7.92 0.79
CA PHE A 63 5.70 -8.55 -0.48
C PHE A 63 6.90 -9.47 -0.29
N PRO A 64 7.05 -10.48 -1.16
CA PRO A 64 8.19 -11.39 -1.06
C PRO A 64 9.54 -10.69 -1.20
N SER A 65 9.60 -9.56 -1.92
CA SER A 65 10.82 -8.81 -2.11
C SER A 65 10.51 -7.38 -2.47
N TYR A 66 11.51 -6.53 -2.30
CA TYR A 66 11.44 -5.12 -2.70
C TYR A 66 11.14 -5.02 -4.21
N ASP A 67 11.80 -5.84 -5.02
CA ASP A 67 11.63 -5.85 -6.47
C ASP A 67 10.18 -6.15 -6.86
N GLN A 68 9.58 -7.15 -6.21
CA GLN A 68 8.18 -7.51 -6.50
C GLN A 68 7.23 -6.35 -6.17
N ALA A 69 7.48 -5.68 -5.05
CA ALA A 69 6.65 -4.54 -4.66
C ALA A 69 6.76 -3.41 -5.67
N LEU A 70 7.98 -3.11 -6.13
CA LEU A 70 8.18 -2.08 -7.15
C LEU A 70 7.49 -2.43 -8.45
N LYS A 71 7.63 -3.67 -8.91
CA LYS A 71 6.99 -4.13 -10.15
C LYS A 71 5.48 -4.00 -10.07
N CYS A 72 4.92 -4.31 -8.92
CA CYS A 72 3.49 -4.17 -8.71
C CYS A 72 3.06 -2.72 -8.88
N HIS A 73 3.74 -1.80 -8.21
CA HIS A 73 3.37 -0.38 -8.24
C HIS A 73 3.55 0.22 -9.64
N GLU A 74 4.51 -0.29 -10.40
CA GLU A 74 4.80 0.22 -11.74
C GLU A 74 3.95 -0.47 -12.82
N SER A 75 3.16 -1.47 -12.45
CA SER A 75 2.36 -2.20 -13.43
C SER A 75 1.22 -1.34 -13.98
N LYS A 76 0.87 -1.60 -15.23
CA LYS A 76 -0.24 -0.90 -15.86
C LYS A 76 -1.54 -1.11 -15.10
N GLU A 77 -1.74 -2.33 -14.61
CA GLU A 77 -2.97 -2.69 -13.91
C GLU A 77 -3.09 -1.90 -12.61
N TYR A 78 -2.00 -1.81 -11.86
CA TYR A 78 -2.06 -1.04 -10.61
C TYR A 78 -2.30 0.44 -10.90
N LEU A 79 -1.57 1.01 -11.86
CA LEU A 79 -1.68 2.42 -12.17
C LEU A 79 -3.08 2.78 -12.69
N ALA A 80 -3.69 1.90 -13.49
CA ALA A 80 -5.07 2.10 -13.93
C ALA A 80 -6.02 2.14 -12.75
N GLY A 81 -5.80 1.27 -11.76
CA GLY A 81 -6.63 1.28 -10.55
C GLY A 81 -6.43 2.54 -9.73
N TRP A 82 -5.18 2.97 -9.56
CA TRP A 82 -4.89 4.18 -8.78
C TRP A 82 -5.53 5.42 -9.41
N ASN A 83 -5.64 5.45 -10.74
CA ASN A 83 -6.30 6.56 -11.41
C ASN A 83 -7.75 6.77 -10.98
N LEU A 84 -8.40 5.73 -10.44
CA LEU A 84 -9.78 5.84 -9.95
C LEU A 84 -9.89 6.71 -8.70
N ALA A 85 -8.84 6.81 -7.92
CA ALA A 85 -8.89 7.50 -6.62
C ALA A 85 -7.86 8.60 -6.46
N LYS A 86 -6.93 8.73 -7.38
CA LYS A 86 -5.77 9.59 -7.19
C LYS A 86 -6.14 11.07 -7.05
N GLU A 87 -7.18 11.54 -7.74
CA GLU A 87 -7.58 12.94 -7.68
C GLU A 87 -8.35 13.30 -6.40
N THR A 88 -8.91 12.29 -5.72
CA THR A 88 -9.74 12.52 -4.54
C THR A 88 -9.13 11.94 -3.27
N THR A 89 -7.86 11.58 -3.31
CA THR A 89 -7.17 10.97 -2.17
C THR A 89 -5.82 11.63 -1.97
N THR A 90 -5.53 12.00 -0.71
CA THR A 90 -4.20 12.50 -0.34
C THR A 90 -3.58 11.51 0.63
N ARG A 91 -2.43 10.97 0.26
CA ARG A 91 -1.76 9.97 1.10
C ARG A 91 -0.25 10.04 0.92
N HIS A 92 0.43 9.53 1.90
CA HIS A 92 1.84 9.15 1.76
C HIS A 92 1.88 7.68 1.45
N MET A 93 2.72 7.29 0.53
CA MET A 93 2.87 5.89 0.16
C MET A 93 4.34 5.61 -0.10
N GLN A 94 4.85 4.58 0.52
CA GLN A 94 6.27 4.25 0.42
C GLN A 94 6.43 2.74 0.41
N ILE A 95 7.38 2.28 -0.39
CA ILE A 95 7.79 0.88 -0.38
C ILE A 95 9.17 0.84 0.25
N ILE A 96 9.35 -0.02 1.24
CA ILE A 96 10.61 -0.11 1.96
C ILE A 96 10.98 -1.57 2.20
N GLU A 97 12.25 -1.86 2.03
CA GLU A 97 12.76 -3.21 2.29
C GLU A 97 12.76 -3.48 3.78
N GLY A 98 12.41 -4.71 4.15
CA GLY A 98 12.37 -5.12 5.53
C GLY A 98 13.76 -5.31 6.11
N PHE A 99 13.81 -5.39 7.42
CA PHE A 99 15.05 -5.58 8.15
C PHE A 99 15.21 -7.05 8.54
N SER A 100 16.39 -7.59 8.33
CA SER A 100 16.69 -8.94 8.76
C SER A 100 17.37 -8.89 10.13
N THR A 101 16.87 -9.73 11.04
CA THR A 101 17.44 -9.80 12.39
C THR A 101 18.42 -10.97 12.53
N GLU A 102 18.72 -11.66 11.47
CA GLU A 102 19.66 -12.79 11.55
C GLU A 102 21.10 -12.37 11.64
#